data_68c81134253b779ccbfbe14a47fa2a00
#
_entry.id   68c81134253b779ccbfbe14a47fa2a00
#
_cell.length_a   1.000
_cell.length_b   1.000
_cell.length_c   1.000
_cell.angle_alpha   90.00
_cell.angle_beta   90.00
_cell.angle_gamma   90.00
#
_symmetry.space_group_name_H-M   'P 1'
#
loop_
_entity.id
_entity.type
_entity.pdbx_description
1 polymer ?
#
loop_
_entity_poly.entity_id
_entity_poly.type
_entity_poly.pdbx_seq_one_letter_code
_entity_poly.pdbx_strand_id
1 'polypeptide(L)'
;MKVIHPSYFPNILTFSYVLHEPTCWEVHDNYQKQTFRNRTYISNDRGKHILSIPIIHVGKEQGRQKYKDVLIDNSYSWQRQHWRTLQTAYRTSPFFEFYEDEIKPLYDQPYDKLLDYNLKTIETIFECLQMEMPKGSTKEFEVSLCE
;
A
#
# COMPACT_ATOMS: atom_id res chain seq x y z
N MET A 1 -14.53 16.46 2.19
CA MET A 1 -14.11 15.06 2.00
C MET A 1 -12.69 15.05 1.46
N LYS A 2 -11.82 14.24 2.05
CA LYS A 2 -10.42 14.11 1.59
C LYS A 2 -10.32 12.99 0.56
N VAL A 3 -9.54 13.22 -0.50
CA VAL A 3 -9.23 12.21 -1.51
C VAL A 3 -7.76 11.80 -1.32
N ILE A 4 -7.53 10.50 -1.13
CA ILE A 4 -6.22 9.95 -0.78
C ILE A 4 -5.90 8.79 -1.73
N HIS A 5 -4.67 8.76 -2.23
CA HIS A 5 -4.16 7.62 -3.00
C HIS A 5 -3.90 6.43 -2.09
N PRO A 6 -4.44 5.23 -2.40
CA PRO A 6 -4.03 4.03 -1.71
C PRO A 6 -2.53 3.80 -1.90
N SER A 7 -1.81 3.60 -0.82
CA SER A 7 -0.37 3.35 -0.84
C SER A 7 -0.03 2.04 -0.13
N TYR A 8 1.18 1.54 -0.40
CA TYR A 8 1.67 0.33 0.24
C TYR A 8 2.00 0.60 1.72
N PHE A 9 1.25 0.02 2.63
CA PHE A 9 1.32 0.29 4.07
C PHE A 9 1.48 1.79 4.36
N PRO A 10 0.41 2.57 4.24
CA PRO A 10 0.46 4.01 4.45
C PRO A 10 1.08 4.39 5.79
N ASN A 11 1.67 5.56 5.84
CA ASN A 11 2.26 6.08 7.07
C ASN A 11 1.19 6.52 8.08
N ILE A 12 1.63 6.79 9.30
CA ILE A 12 0.74 7.17 10.41
C ILE A 12 -0.07 8.44 10.13
N LEU A 13 0.48 9.39 9.37
CA LEU A 13 -0.24 10.62 9.01
C LEU A 13 -1.45 10.31 8.12
N THR A 14 -1.28 9.42 7.14
CA THR A 14 -2.39 8.97 6.29
C THR A 14 -3.49 8.32 7.12
N PHE A 15 -3.13 7.41 8.02
CA PHE A 15 -4.11 6.79 8.91
C PHE A 15 -4.79 7.82 9.82
N SER A 16 -4.06 8.78 10.36
CA SER A 16 -4.63 9.85 11.16
C SER A 16 -5.69 10.64 10.38
N TYR A 17 -5.43 11.00 9.13
CA TYR A 17 -6.43 11.66 8.28
C TYR A 17 -7.65 10.79 8.03
N VAL A 18 -7.43 9.53 7.65
CA VAL A 18 -8.52 8.60 7.32
C VAL A 18 -9.43 8.33 8.52
N LEU A 19 -8.88 8.33 9.73
CA LEU A 19 -9.64 8.08 10.96
C LEU A 19 -10.46 9.29 11.44
N HIS A 20 -10.04 10.51 11.11
CA HIS A 20 -10.66 11.73 11.63
C HIS A 20 -11.47 12.49 10.58
N GLU A 21 -11.28 12.23 9.30
CA GLU A 21 -11.90 12.97 8.21
C GLU A 21 -12.62 12.03 7.23
N PRO A 22 -13.78 12.41 6.71
CA PRO A 22 -14.42 11.67 5.63
C PRO A 22 -13.46 11.51 4.44
N THR A 23 -13.14 10.27 4.09
CA THR A 23 -12.11 9.93 3.10
C THR A 23 -12.70 9.12 1.95
N CYS A 24 -12.19 9.41 0.74
CA CYS A 24 -12.47 8.70 -0.49
C CYS A 24 -11.14 8.26 -1.12
N TRP A 25 -11.08 7.04 -1.64
CA TRP A 25 -9.88 6.51 -2.28
C TRP A 25 -9.80 6.93 -3.75
N GLU A 26 -8.68 7.53 -4.16
CA GLU A 26 -8.41 7.83 -5.57
C GLU A 26 -7.92 6.58 -6.29
N VAL A 27 -8.74 6.06 -7.19
CA VAL A 27 -8.46 4.82 -7.93
C VAL A 27 -8.29 5.01 -9.43
N HIS A 28 -8.51 6.22 -9.93
CA HIS A 28 -8.44 6.56 -11.37
C HIS A 28 -7.23 7.39 -11.77
N ASP A 29 -6.33 7.68 -10.83
CA ASP A 29 -5.13 8.45 -11.09
C ASP A 29 -4.14 7.72 -12.01
N ASN A 30 -3.23 8.49 -12.58
CA ASN A 30 -2.10 7.97 -13.32
C ASN A 30 -1.02 7.45 -12.36
N TYR A 31 -0.43 6.30 -12.69
CA TYR A 31 0.68 5.78 -11.91
C TYR A 31 1.90 6.69 -12.01
N GLN A 32 2.48 7.01 -10.87
CA GLN A 32 3.74 7.74 -10.77
C GLN A 32 4.81 6.85 -10.15
N LYS A 33 5.94 6.75 -10.84
CA LYS A 33 7.11 5.98 -10.38
C LYS A 33 7.73 6.63 -9.14
N GLN A 34 8.38 5.81 -8.33
CA GLN A 34 9.14 6.25 -7.15
C GLN A 34 8.28 6.99 -6.11
N THR A 35 7.05 6.59 -5.96
CA THR A 35 6.11 7.11 -4.97
C THR A 35 5.70 6.03 -3.97
N PHE A 36 4.96 6.42 -2.95
CA PHE A 36 4.38 5.49 -1.96
C PHE A 36 3.37 4.50 -2.54
N ARG A 37 3.01 4.60 -3.82
CA ARG A 37 2.15 3.61 -4.47
C ARG A 37 2.77 2.22 -4.49
N ASN A 38 4.09 2.11 -4.70
CA ASN A 38 4.79 0.83 -4.67
C ASN A 38 5.94 0.76 -3.66
N ARG A 39 6.03 1.72 -2.76
CA ARG A 39 7.09 1.80 -1.75
C ARG A 39 6.54 2.12 -0.39
N THR A 40 7.16 1.56 0.62
CA THR A 40 6.98 1.97 2.01
C THR A 40 8.32 2.01 2.72
N TYR A 41 8.35 2.71 3.84
CA TYR A 41 9.51 2.78 4.70
C TYR A 41 9.21 2.11 6.03
N ILE A 42 10.12 1.28 6.47
CA ILE A 42 10.11 0.71 7.81
C ILE A 42 11.33 1.17 8.58
N SER A 43 11.29 1.05 9.89
CA SER A 43 12.42 1.31 10.76
C SER A 43 13.00 -0.01 11.26
N ASN A 44 14.33 -0.12 11.23
CA ASN A 44 15.06 -1.23 11.83
C ASN A 44 16.19 -0.70 12.70
N ASP A 45 17.03 -1.57 13.24
CA ASP A 45 18.17 -1.23 14.09
C ASP A 45 19.23 -0.34 13.38
N ARG A 46 19.24 -0.34 12.05
CA ARG A 46 20.14 0.47 11.21
C ARG A 46 19.51 1.77 10.71
N GLY A 47 18.26 2.05 11.06
CA GLY A 47 17.51 3.22 10.65
C GLY A 47 16.40 2.92 9.65
N LYS A 48 16.18 3.83 8.72
CA LYS A 48 15.10 3.74 7.73
C LYS A 48 15.46 2.75 6.61
N HIS A 49 14.55 1.84 6.31
CA HIS A 49 14.66 0.86 5.24
C HIS A 49 13.47 0.93 4.28
N ILE A 50 13.74 0.82 2.98
CA ILE A 50 12.71 0.87 1.93
C ILE A 50 12.28 -0.54 1.56
N LEU A 51 10.97 -0.77 1.50
CA LEU A 51 10.35 -1.92 0.86
C LEU A 51 9.69 -1.48 -0.45
N SER A 52 10.16 -1.99 -1.57
CA SER A 52 9.61 -1.68 -2.89
C SER A 52 8.98 -2.90 -3.54
N ILE A 53 7.74 -2.75 -3.98
CA ILE A 53 7.03 -3.78 -4.75
C ILE A 53 7.48 -3.66 -6.21
N PRO A 54 8.00 -4.73 -6.83
CA PRO A 54 8.35 -4.70 -8.24
C PRO A 54 7.09 -4.66 -9.10
N ILE A 55 7.12 -3.85 -10.16
CA ILE A 55 6.01 -3.72 -11.10
C ILE A 55 6.45 -4.07 -12.51
N ILE A 56 5.51 -4.53 -13.34
CA ILE A 56 5.74 -4.75 -14.75
C ILE A 56 5.73 -3.41 -15.46
N HIS A 57 6.85 -3.07 -16.10
CA HIS A 57 6.97 -1.86 -16.88
C HIS A 57 6.33 -2.04 -18.25
N VAL A 58 5.40 -1.16 -18.60
CA VAL A 58 4.88 -1.04 -19.97
C VAL A 58 5.78 -0.13 -20.79
N GLY A 59 5.90 -0.41 -22.09
CA GLY A 59 6.71 0.40 -23.02
C GLY A 59 6.23 1.85 -23.09
N LYS A 60 7.15 2.77 -23.43
CA LYS A 60 6.86 4.20 -23.58
C LYS A 60 5.76 4.51 -24.60
N GLU A 61 5.55 3.61 -25.55
CA GLU A 61 4.56 3.73 -26.62
C GLU A 61 3.10 3.65 -26.12
N GLN A 62 2.87 3.08 -24.93
CA GLN A 62 1.53 2.92 -24.36
C GLN A 62 1.06 4.14 -23.53
N GLY A 63 1.86 5.21 -23.46
CA GLY A 63 1.53 6.42 -22.71
C GLY A 63 1.59 6.24 -21.18
N ARG A 64 0.85 7.09 -20.46
CA ARG A 64 0.76 7.01 -19.00
C ARG A 64 -0.18 5.89 -18.57
N GLN A 65 0.34 4.96 -17.78
CA GLN A 65 -0.45 3.87 -17.22
C GLN A 65 -1.29 4.37 -16.05
N LYS A 66 -2.56 3.96 -16.00
CA LYS A 66 -3.41 4.23 -14.83
C LYS A 66 -3.01 3.34 -13.67
N TYR A 67 -3.11 3.87 -12.47
CA TYR A 67 -2.79 3.15 -11.23
C TYR A 67 -3.51 1.80 -11.14
N LYS A 68 -4.80 1.77 -11.47
CA LYS A 68 -5.61 0.54 -11.44
C LYS A 68 -5.16 -0.56 -12.40
N ASP A 69 -4.36 -0.22 -13.42
CA ASP A 69 -3.90 -1.16 -14.45
C ASP A 69 -2.46 -1.64 -14.20
N VAL A 70 -1.77 -1.10 -13.19
CA VAL A 70 -0.40 -1.51 -12.84
C VAL A 70 -0.38 -2.92 -12.31
N LEU A 71 0.44 -3.78 -12.92
CA LEU A 71 0.63 -5.16 -12.53
C LEU A 71 1.90 -5.33 -11.70
N ILE A 72 1.82 -6.16 -10.67
CA ILE A 72 2.97 -6.56 -9.86
C ILE A 72 3.80 -7.58 -10.63
N ASP A 73 5.11 -7.41 -10.62
CA ASP A 73 6.04 -8.37 -11.20
C ASP A 73 6.33 -9.50 -10.21
N ASN A 74 5.56 -10.58 -10.33
CA ASN A 74 5.70 -11.76 -9.48
C ASN A 74 6.82 -12.73 -9.94
N SER A 75 7.61 -12.37 -10.96
CA SER A 75 8.81 -13.14 -11.33
C SER A 75 9.90 -13.09 -10.25
N TYR A 76 9.85 -12.07 -9.40
CA TYR A 76 10.71 -11.95 -8.22
C TYR A 76 9.98 -12.44 -6.96
N SER A 77 10.71 -13.05 -6.04
CA SER A 77 10.16 -13.46 -4.74
C SER A 77 10.11 -12.31 -3.74
N TRP A 78 9.51 -11.18 -4.16
CA TRP A 78 9.45 -9.95 -3.38
C TRP A 78 8.64 -10.10 -2.09
N GLN A 79 7.53 -10.83 -2.11
CA GLN A 79 6.71 -11.06 -0.92
C GLN A 79 7.51 -11.77 0.17
N ARG A 80 8.25 -12.80 -0.19
CA ARG A 80 9.13 -13.52 0.74
C ARG A 80 10.22 -12.63 1.32
N GLN A 81 10.82 -11.77 0.48
CA GLN A 81 11.85 -10.83 0.93
C GLN A 81 11.28 -9.79 1.89
N HIS A 82 10.13 -9.19 1.57
CA HIS A 82 9.46 -8.21 2.43
C HIS A 82 9.06 -8.84 3.76
N TRP A 83 8.47 -10.03 3.73
CA TRP A 83 8.07 -10.74 4.94
C TRP A 83 9.25 -11.00 5.88
N ARG A 84 10.34 -11.52 5.35
CA ARG A 84 11.57 -11.72 6.13
C ARG A 84 12.12 -10.43 6.71
N THR A 85 12.08 -9.35 5.95
CA THR A 85 12.54 -8.04 6.41
C THR A 85 11.67 -7.53 7.55
N LEU A 86 10.35 -7.65 7.44
CA LEU A 86 9.42 -7.29 8.51
C LEU A 86 9.63 -8.14 9.77
N GLN A 87 9.78 -9.44 9.62
CA GLN A 87 10.07 -10.32 10.76
C GLN A 87 11.37 -9.93 11.45
N THR A 88 12.43 -9.67 10.71
CA THR A 88 13.74 -9.28 11.26
C THR A 88 13.65 -7.93 11.97
N ALA A 89 12.96 -6.95 11.38
CA ALA A 89 12.84 -5.61 11.93
C ALA A 89 12.00 -5.57 13.23
N TYR A 90 10.95 -6.39 13.32
CA TYR A 90 9.94 -6.29 14.38
C TYR A 90 9.85 -7.50 15.29
N ARG A 91 10.69 -8.52 15.12
CA ARG A 91 10.68 -9.77 15.91
C ARG A 91 10.68 -9.53 17.43
N THR A 92 11.40 -8.52 17.89
CA THR A 92 11.51 -8.19 19.31
C THR A 92 10.34 -7.33 19.83
N SER A 93 9.48 -6.85 18.95
CA SER A 93 8.29 -6.10 19.32
C SER A 93 7.17 -7.05 19.76
N PRO A 94 6.62 -6.92 20.97
CA PRO A 94 5.50 -7.75 21.41
C PRO A 94 4.23 -7.51 20.58
N PHE A 95 4.07 -6.32 20.00
CA PHE A 95 2.92 -6.01 19.14
C PHE A 95 3.00 -6.72 17.79
N PHE A 96 4.19 -6.94 17.25
CA PHE A 96 4.35 -7.69 16.00
C PHE A 96 3.92 -9.14 16.15
N GLU A 97 4.33 -9.81 17.21
CA GLU A 97 3.91 -11.19 17.53
C GLU A 97 2.38 -11.29 17.61
N PHE A 98 1.73 -10.28 18.16
CA PHE A 98 0.27 -10.22 18.29
C PHE A 98 -0.45 -10.08 16.94
N TYR A 99 0.11 -9.34 15.99
CA TYR A 99 -0.52 -9.05 14.68
C TYR A 99 0.07 -9.84 13.52
N GLU A 100 1.04 -10.68 13.75
CA GLU A 100 1.75 -11.44 12.70
C GLU A 100 0.79 -12.28 11.84
N ASP A 101 -0.17 -12.93 12.47
CA ASP A 101 -1.12 -13.83 11.78
C ASP A 101 -2.11 -13.06 10.88
N GLU A 102 -2.42 -11.81 11.19
CA GLU A 102 -3.26 -10.96 10.34
C GLU A 102 -2.49 -10.41 9.14
N ILE A 103 -1.20 -10.13 9.31
CA ILE A 103 -0.36 -9.53 8.27
C ILE A 103 0.19 -10.57 7.30
N LYS A 104 0.53 -11.75 7.79
CA LYS A 104 1.16 -12.83 7.00
C LYS A 104 0.41 -13.20 5.71
N PRO A 105 -0.92 -13.30 5.67
CA PRO A 105 -1.64 -13.63 4.43
C PRO A 105 -1.37 -12.68 3.26
N LEU A 106 -1.01 -11.42 3.51
CA LEU A 106 -0.60 -10.47 2.47
C LEU A 106 0.65 -10.91 1.70
N TYR A 107 1.48 -11.75 2.31
CA TYR A 107 2.74 -12.24 1.76
C TYR A 107 2.70 -13.71 1.35
N ASP A 108 1.67 -14.43 1.73
CA ASP A 108 1.50 -15.86 1.39
C ASP A 108 0.64 -16.06 0.13
N GLN A 109 -0.20 -15.09 -0.20
CA GLN A 109 -1.11 -15.17 -1.35
C GLN A 109 -0.60 -14.33 -2.52
N PRO A 110 -0.74 -14.80 -3.76
CA PRO A 110 -0.36 -14.01 -4.93
C PRO A 110 -1.34 -12.85 -5.16
N TYR A 111 -0.82 -11.73 -5.60
CA TYR A 111 -1.59 -10.57 -6.04
C TYR A 111 -1.08 -10.09 -7.39
N ASP A 112 -1.98 -9.79 -8.30
CA ASP A 112 -1.63 -9.37 -9.67
C ASP A 112 -1.60 -7.84 -9.80
N LYS A 113 -2.59 -7.14 -9.22
CA LYS A 113 -2.72 -5.68 -9.33
C LYS A 113 -2.20 -4.97 -8.10
N LEU A 114 -1.38 -3.94 -8.35
CA LEU A 114 -0.79 -3.13 -7.28
C LEU A 114 -1.86 -2.40 -6.45
N LEU A 115 -2.85 -1.80 -7.10
CA LEU A 115 -3.91 -1.08 -6.40
C LEU A 115 -4.69 -2.00 -5.46
N ASP A 116 -5.08 -3.19 -5.93
CA ASP A 116 -5.83 -4.16 -5.13
C ASP A 116 -5.01 -4.63 -3.92
N TYR A 117 -3.72 -4.88 -4.12
CA TYR A 117 -2.81 -5.23 -3.03
C TYR A 117 -2.69 -4.11 -1.99
N ASN A 118 -2.50 -2.87 -2.43
CA ASN A 118 -2.40 -1.73 -1.52
C ASN A 118 -3.69 -1.51 -0.72
N LEU A 119 -4.85 -1.62 -1.35
CA LEU A 119 -6.13 -1.57 -0.64
C LEU A 119 -6.25 -2.69 0.38
N LYS A 120 -5.76 -3.88 0.07
CA LYS A 120 -5.74 -5.00 1.01
C LYS A 120 -4.80 -4.77 2.19
N THR A 121 -3.64 -4.16 1.98
CA THR A 121 -2.75 -3.78 3.09
C THR A 121 -3.42 -2.78 4.04
N ILE A 122 -4.14 -1.81 3.49
CA ILE A 122 -4.88 -0.81 4.28
C ILE A 122 -6.02 -1.49 5.05
N GLU A 123 -6.81 -2.33 4.39
CA GLU A 123 -7.89 -3.09 5.02
C GLU A 123 -7.36 -3.92 6.21
N THR A 124 -6.25 -4.62 6.02
CA THR A 124 -5.61 -5.43 7.08
C THR A 124 -5.24 -4.59 8.30
N ILE A 125 -4.72 -3.38 8.09
CA ILE A 125 -4.42 -2.48 9.23
C ILE A 125 -5.70 -2.03 9.93
N PHE A 126 -6.78 -1.71 9.19
CA PHE A 126 -8.07 -1.37 9.79
C PHE A 126 -8.65 -2.55 10.60
N GLU A 127 -8.52 -3.78 10.11
CA GLU A 127 -8.89 -4.98 10.86
C GLU A 127 -8.09 -5.11 12.17
N CYS A 128 -6.77 -4.88 12.11
CA CYS A 128 -5.92 -4.87 13.31
C CYS A 128 -6.33 -3.79 14.32
N LEU A 129 -6.78 -2.64 13.83
CA LEU A 129 -7.29 -1.54 14.66
C LEU A 129 -8.73 -1.76 15.14
N GLN A 130 -9.40 -2.82 14.68
CA GLN A 130 -10.82 -3.10 14.93
C GLN A 130 -11.74 -1.94 14.50
N MET A 131 -11.43 -1.35 13.36
CA MET A 131 -12.15 -0.21 12.77
C MET A 131 -12.58 -0.53 11.34
N GLU A 132 -13.64 0.12 10.89
CA GLU A 132 -14.09 -0.02 9.50
C GLU A 132 -13.29 0.87 8.56
N MET A 133 -12.81 0.27 7.47
CA MET A 133 -12.14 0.99 6.38
C MET A 133 -13.17 1.79 5.58
N PRO A 134 -12.89 3.07 5.23
CA PRO A 134 -13.74 3.82 4.31
C PRO A 134 -13.89 3.11 2.97
N LYS A 135 -15.13 2.93 2.50
CA LYS A 135 -15.46 2.19 1.26
C LYS A 135 -15.58 3.08 0.03
N GLY A 136 -15.60 4.41 0.21
CA GLY A 136 -15.74 5.36 -0.90
C GLY A 136 -14.55 5.36 -1.82
N SER A 137 -14.77 5.31 -3.13
CA SER A 137 -13.75 5.50 -4.16
C SER A 137 -14.21 6.53 -5.19
N THR A 138 -13.27 7.20 -5.83
CA THR A 138 -13.55 8.15 -6.91
C THR A 138 -14.16 7.43 -8.11
N LYS A 139 -15.03 8.11 -8.84
CA LYS A 139 -15.62 7.60 -10.10
C LYS A 139 -14.78 7.96 -11.32
N GLU A 140 -14.08 9.07 -11.24
CA GLU A 140 -13.21 9.61 -12.29
C GLU A 140 -12.08 10.41 -11.64
N PHE A 141 -11.00 10.65 -12.39
CA PHE A 141 -9.89 11.46 -11.93
C PHE A 141 -10.21 12.95 -12.12
N GLU A 142 -10.22 13.69 -11.01
CA GLU A 142 -10.38 15.14 -11.02
C GLU A 142 -9.07 15.82 -10.63
N VAL A 143 -8.55 16.66 -11.52
CA VAL A 143 -7.29 17.40 -11.31
C VAL A 143 -7.48 18.59 -10.36
N SER A 144 -8.72 19.06 -10.16
CA SER A 144 -9.03 20.25 -9.40
C SER A 144 -9.89 19.96 -8.18
N LEU A 145 -9.30 19.37 -7.15
CA LEU A 145 -9.91 19.28 -5.82
C LEU A 145 -9.31 20.29 -4.83
N CYS A 146 -8.70 21.37 -5.33
CA CYS A 146 -8.21 22.45 -4.52
C CYS A 146 -9.11 23.70 -4.71
N GLU A 147 -10.27 23.66 -4.11
CA GLU A 147 -10.96 24.84 -3.62
C GLU A 147 -11.46 24.59 -2.20
#